data_5811785bc9531bac491ddb8fc9443660
#
_entry.id   5811785bc9531bac491ddb8fc9443660
#
_cell.length_a   1.000
_cell.length_b   1.000
_cell.length_c   1.000
_cell.angle_alpha   90.00
_cell.angle_beta   90.00
_cell.angle_gamma   90.00
#
_symmetry.space_group_name_H-M   'P 1'
#
loop_
_entity.id
_entity.type
_entity.pdbx_description
1 polymer ?
#
loop_
_entity_poly.entity_id
_entity_poly.type
_entity_poly.pdbx_seq_one_letter_code
_entity_poly.pdbx_strand_id
1 'polypeptide(L)'
;MKYDYLVVGSGLYGAVFAKEATDRGKKVLVIDKRPNVAGNIYTETVEGIHVHKYGAHIFHTNDTKVWKYITRFAEFNRFTNSPVANYHGELYSLPFNMYTFNKMWGVVTPEEAAAKIEEQRQTAGITEPKNLEEPAISLVGKDIFEKLVKGYTEKQWGRDCKDLPAFIIKRLPVRLTFDNNYFNALYQGIPIGGYTKLVEHLLEGIEVRLNTDYLEQKEELDKLAETVVYTGPIDAYFGYSLGALEYRSVRFETEVLDIPNFQGNAAVNYTDRETPWTRIIEHKWFEFGKDEQGQDLPKTVISREYSSEWKPGDEPYYPVNDEKNGALYAEYKRLADTEKNVIFGGRLAEYRYYDMDAVIASALKKSEEVL
;
A
#
# COMPACT_ATOMS: atom_id res chain seq x y z
N MET A 1 -1.89 -7.01 -36.43
CA MET A 1 -1.40 -7.18 -35.04
C MET A 1 -1.92 -8.50 -34.48
N LYS A 2 -1.19 -9.09 -33.53
CA LYS A 2 -1.55 -10.41 -32.97
C LYS A 2 -2.57 -10.28 -31.80
N TYR A 3 -2.54 -9.14 -31.10
CA TYR A 3 -3.37 -8.85 -29.93
C TYR A 3 -4.16 -7.56 -30.11
N ASP A 4 -5.30 -7.45 -29.45
CA ASP A 4 -6.05 -6.21 -29.33
C ASP A 4 -5.36 -5.30 -28.29
N TYR A 5 -4.92 -5.91 -27.18
CA TYR A 5 -4.27 -5.17 -26.08
C TYR A 5 -2.94 -5.83 -25.67
N LEU A 6 -1.93 -4.98 -25.45
CA LEU A 6 -0.71 -5.29 -24.72
C LEU A 6 -0.79 -4.61 -23.36
N VAL A 7 -0.87 -5.38 -22.29
CA VAL A 7 -0.90 -4.86 -20.91
C VAL A 7 0.50 -4.93 -20.32
N VAL A 8 1.05 -3.79 -20.00
CA VAL A 8 2.38 -3.62 -19.41
C VAL A 8 2.25 -3.51 -17.89
N GLY A 9 2.69 -4.55 -17.20
CA GLY A 9 2.57 -4.72 -15.76
C GLY A 9 1.46 -5.71 -15.38
N SER A 10 1.85 -6.79 -14.69
CA SER A 10 0.96 -7.84 -14.19
C SER A 10 0.50 -7.61 -12.75
N GLY A 11 0.60 -6.37 -12.26
CA GLY A 11 0.01 -5.95 -11.00
C GLY A 11 -1.51 -5.91 -11.07
N LEU A 12 -2.14 -5.52 -9.96
CA LEU A 12 -3.59 -5.62 -9.81
C LEU A 12 -4.38 -4.86 -10.90
N TYR A 13 -3.94 -3.65 -11.28
CA TYR A 13 -4.58 -2.90 -12.36
C TYR A 13 -4.54 -3.66 -13.70
N GLY A 14 -3.34 -4.08 -14.09
CA GLY A 14 -3.15 -4.78 -15.37
C GLY A 14 -3.89 -6.11 -15.41
N ALA A 15 -3.86 -6.88 -14.32
CA ALA A 15 -4.56 -8.16 -14.23
C ALA A 15 -6.09 -8.00 -14.34
N VAL A 16 -6.68 -7.01 -13.66
CA VAL A 16 -8.12 -6.71 -13.75
C VAL A 16 -8.50 -6.24 -15.16
N PHE A 17 -7.75 -5.32 -15.76
CA PHE A 17 -8.01 -4.88 -17.12
C PHE A 17 -7.91 -6.03 -18.13
N ALA A 18 -6.87 -6.86 -18.02
CA ALA A 18 -6.67 -8.01 -18.89
C ALA A 18 -7.82 -9.02 -18.79
N LYS A 19 -8.29 -9.29 -17.57
CA LYS A 19 -9.47 -10.15 -17.33
C LYS A 19 -10.73 -9.61 -17.99
N GLU A 20 -11.03 -8.33 -17.77
CA GLU A 20 -12.20 -7.67 -18.34
C GLU A 20 -12.17 -7.62 -19.88
N ALA A 21 -11.00 -7.39 -20.46
CA ALA A 21 -10.81 -7.41 -21.91
C ALA A 21 -11.01 -8.83 -22.48
N THR A 22 -10.43 -9.83 -21.84
CA THR A 22 -10.54 -11.24 -22.28
C THR A 22 -11.98 -11.75 -22.14
N ASP A 23 -12.69 -11.41 -21.07
CA ASP A 23 -14.09 -11.79 -20.88
C ASP A 23 -15.02 -11.18 -21.95
N ARG A 24 -14.58 -10.08 -22.60
CA ARG A 24 -15.26 -9.48 -23.75
C ARG A 24 -14.72 -9.94 -25.11
N GLY A 25 -13.97 -11.03 -25.12
CA GLY A 25 -13.47 -11.68 -26.34
C GLY A 25 -12.27 -11.00 -27.00
N LYS A 26 -11.58 -10.11 -26.29
CA LYS A 26 -10.37 -9.46 -26.80
C LYS A 26 -9.16 -10.39 -26.61
N LYS A 27 -8.21 -10.31 -27.54
CA LYS A 27 -6.92 -11.00 -27.43
C LYS A 27 -5.94 -10.11 -26.66
N VAL A 28 -5.49 -10.60 -25.52
CA VAL A 28 -4.62 -9.85 -24.61
C VAL A 28 -3.29 -10.55 -24.42
N LEU A 29 -2.21 -9.79 -24.44
CA LEU A 29 -0.89 -10.18 -23.96
C LEU A 29 -0.57 -9.34 -22.73
N VAL A 30 -0.22 -9.97 -21.62
CA VAL A 30 0.33 -9.31 -20.43
C VAL A 30 1.83 -9.51 -20.38
N ILE A 31 2.58 -8.46 -20.11
CA ILE A 31 4.04 -8.53 -19.90
C ILE A 31 4.42 -7.92 -18.56
N ASP A 32 5.48 -8.43 -17.97
CA ASP A 32 6.05 -7.85 -16.76
C ASP A 32 7.58 -7.94 -16.79
N LYS A 33 8.26 -6.89 -16.32
CA LYS A 33 9.73 -6.89 -16.21
C LYS A 33 10.24 -7.85 -15.12
N ARG A 34 9.41 -8.17 -14.13
CA ARG A 34 9.73 -9.08 -13.02
C ARG A 34 9.59 -10.54 -13.43
N PRO A 35 10.23 -11.47 -12.68
CA PRO A 35 10.08 -12.91 -12.89
C PRO A 35 8.78 -13.48 -12.34
N ASN A 36 7.90 -12.66 -11.79
CA ASN A 36 6.64 -13.03 -11.14
C ASN A 36 5.52 -12.08 -11.52
N VAL A 37 4.29 -12.53 -11.45
CA VAL A 37 3.08 -11.72 -11.52
C VAL A 37 2.81 -11.02 -10.18
N ALA A 38 1.71 -10.28 -10.11
CA ALA A 38 1.16 -9.59 -8.94
C ALA A 38 1.84 -8.26 -8.55
N GLY A 39 2.87 -7.82 -9.25
CA GLY A 39 3.47 -6.51 -8.95
C GLY A 39 3.83 -6.36 -7.47
N ASN A 40 3.45 -5.25 -6.84
CA ASN A 40 3.78 -5.00 -5.42
C ASN A 40 2.96 -5.82 -4.42
N ILE A 41 1.88 -6.48 -4.83
CA ILE A 41 1.15 -7.40 -3.96
C ILE A 41 1.66 -8.85 -4.04
N TYR A 42 2.79 -9.08 -4.70
CA TYR A 42 3.41 -10.39 -4.80
C TYR A 42 3.66 -11.01 -3.42
N THR A 43 3.20 -12.25 -3.26
CA THR A 43 3.48 -13.10 -2.11
C THR A 43 4.25 -14.33 -2.56
N GLU A 44 5.30 -14.69 -1.82
CA GLU A 44 6.03 -15.94 -2.02
C GLU A 44 5.82 -16.87 -0.83
N THR A 45 5.82 -18.18 -1.06
CA THR A 45 5.70 -19.16 0.01
C THR A 45 7.07 -19.53 0.55
N VAL A 46 7.31 -19.27 1.84
CA VAL A 46 8.54 -19.61 2.56
C VAL A 46 8.15 -20.37 3.82
N GLU A 47 8.64 -21.60 4.01
CA GLU A 47 8.30 -22.46 5.16
C GLU A 47 6.78 -22.61 5.38
N GLY A 48 6.00 -22.65 4.31
CA GLY A 48 4.52 -22.70 4.36
C GLY A 48 3.83 -21.38 4.70
N ILE A 49 4.58 -20.28 4.79
CA ILE A 49 4.06 -18.94 5.11
C ILE A 49 4.03 -18.10 3.84
N HIS A 50 2.91 -17.43 3.56
CA HIS A 50 2.82 -16.47 2.47
C HIS A 50 3.45 -15.14 2.87
N VAL A 51 4.65 -14.89 2.38
CA VAL A 51 5.46 -13.70 2.66
C VAL A 51 5.08 -12.58 1.70
N HIS A 52 4.60 -11.47 2.22
CA HIS A 52 4.32 -10.26 1.43
C HIS A 52 5.65 -9.57 1.11
N LYS A 53 6.15 -9.81 -0.10
CA LYS A 53 7.54 -9.43 -0.49
C LYS A 53 7.80 -7.93 -0.49
N TYR A 54 6.79 -7.15 -0.81
CA TYR A 54 6.88 -5.69 -0.96
C TYR A 54 6.08 -4.94 0.11
N GLY A 55 6.00 -5.51 1.33
CA GLY A 55 5.31 -4.93 2.48
C GLY A 55 3.92 -5.50 2.72
N ALA A 56 3.40 -5.21 3.91
CA ALA A 56 2.09 -5.69 4.32
C ALA A 56 0.98 -5.14 3.42
N HIS A 57 0.26 -6.04 2.77
CA HIS A 57 -0.91 -5.72 1.97
C HIS A 57 -2.13 -6.37 2.63
N ILE A 58 -3.07 -5.57 3.08
CA ILE A 58 -4.34 -6.02 3.66
C ILE A 58 -5.45 -5.45 2.80
N PHE A 59 -6.24 -6.32 2.17
CA PHE A 59 -7.36 -5.86 1.37
C PHE A 59 -8.47 -5.32 2.26
N HIS A 60 -8.96 -4.15 1.94
CA HIS A 60 -10.10 -3.52 2.61
C HIS A 60 -10.86 -2.63 1.64
N THR A 61 -12.17 -2.54 1.79
CA THR A 61 -13.01 -1.66 0.96
C THR A 61 -14.37 -1.40 1.59
N ASN A 62 -14.96 -0.25 1.24
CA ASN A 62 -16.38 0.06 1.45
C ASN A 62 -17.20 -0.12 0.16
N ASP A 63 -16.54 -0.36 -0.98
CA ASP A 63 -17.19 -0.56 -2.26
C ASP A 63 -17.65 -2.01 -2.43
N THR A 64 -18.96 -2.23 -2.31
CA THR A 64 -19.57 -3.56 -2.47
C THR A 64 -19.37 -4.12 -3.88
N LYS A 65 -19.27 -3.27 -4.93
CA LYS A 65 -19.01 -3.71 -6.32
C LYS A 65 -17.60 -4.29 -6.42
N VAL A 66 -16.62 -3.60 -5.87
CA VAL A 66 -15.22 -4.07 -5.83
C VAL A 66 -15.10 -5.35 -5.01
N TRP A 67 -15.73 -5.42 -3.84
CA TRP A 67 -15.71 -6.62 -3.02
C TRP A 67 -16.31 -7.83 -3.74
N LYS A 68 -17.51 -7.69 -4.32
CA LYS A 68 -18.14 -8.74 -5.12
C LYS A 68 -17.32 -9.15 -6.35
N TYR A 69 -16.57 -8.22 -6.92
CA TYR A 69 -15.70 -8.51 -8.05
C TYR A 69 -14.53 -9.39 -7.62
N ILE A 70 -13.75 -8.94 -6.63
CA ILE A 70 -12.50 -9.62 -6.28
C ILE A 70 -12.71 -10.97 -5.59
N THR A 71 -13.81 -11.14 -4.85
CA THR A 71 -14.17 -12.42 -4.21
C THR A 71 -14.60 -13.51 -5.20
N ARG A 72 -14.73 -13.21 -6.49
CA ARG A 72 -14.86 -14.21 -7.55
C ARG A 72 -13.56 -14.99 -7.80
N PHE A 73 -12.42 -14.42 -7.45
CA PHE A 73 -11.08 -14.92 -7.77
C PHE A 73 -10.32 -15.50 -6.58
N ALA A 74 -10.75 -15.20 -5.38
CA ALA A 74 -10.21 -15.76 -4.15
C ALA A 74 -11.22 -15.70 -3.02
N GLU A 75 -11.14 -16.67 -2.12
CA GLU A 75 -11.77 -16.59 -0.81
C GLU A 75 -10.90 -15.75 0.12
N PHE A 76 -11.51 -14.88 0.93
CA PHE A 76 -10.80 -14.03 1.89
C PHE A 76 -11.03 -14.54 3.31
N ASN A 77 -9.98 -14.55 4.10
CA ASN A 77 -10.10 -14.86 5.51
C ASN A 77 -10.66 -13.65 6.30
N ARG A 78 -10.85 -13.84 7.61
CA ARG A 78 -11.37 -12.80 8.51
C ARG A 78 -10.29 -11.93 9.15
N PHE A 79 -9.11 -11.79 8.55
CA PHE A 79 -8.06 -10.99 9.13
C PHE A 79 -8.52 -9.55 9.35
N THR A 80 -8.35 -9.08 10.58
CA THR A 80 -8.63 -7.70 10.98
C THR A 80 -7.32 -7.02 11.32
N ASN A 81 -6.99 -5.94 10.62
CA ASN A 81 -5.74 -5.21 10.83
C ASN A 81 -5.78 -4.47 12.17
N SER A 82 -5.02 -4.96 13.13
CA SER A 82 -4.88 -4.40 14.48
C SER A 82 -3.40 -4.21 14.83
N PRO A 83 -2.71 -3.25 14.20
CA PRO A 83 -1.29 -3.03 14.45
C PRO A 83 -1.05 -2.53 15.87
N VAL A 84 0.16 -2.77 16.36
CA VAL A 84 0.65 -2.32 17.67
C VAL A 84 1.78 -1.34 17.46
N ALA A 85 1.82 -0.26 18.25
CA ALA A 85 2.96 0.64 18.33
C ALA A 85 3.88 0.22 19.48
N ASN A 86 5.17 0.19 19.21
CA ASN A 86 6.23 0.03 20.20
C ASN A 86 7.04 1.33 20.29
N TYR A 87 6.98 1.98 21.45
CA TYR A 87 7.78 3.14 21.78
C TYR A 87 8.72 2.79 22.95
N HIS A 88 9.99 2.53 22.67
CA HIS A 88 10.99 2.13 23.66
C HIS A 88 10.54 0.96 24.58
N GLY A 89 9.81 -0.03 24.04
CA GLY A 89 9.28 -1.15 24.80
C GLY A 89 7.89 -0.90 25.43
N GLU A 90 7.37 0.30 25.41
CA GLU A 90 5.97 0.58 25.75
C GLU A 90 5.06 0.24 24.57
N LEU A 91 4.07 -0.62 24.77
CA LEU A 91 3.16 -1.06 23.71
C LEU A 91 1.83 -0.31 23.79
N TYR A 92 1.36 0.13 22.62
CA TYR A 92 0.10 0.85 22.45
C TYR A 92 -0.71 0.27 21.29
N SER A 93 -2.04 0.25 21.42
CA SER A 93 -2.93 -0.10 20.32
C SER A 93 -2.96 0.98 19.24
N LEU A 94 -3.08 0.54 17.99
CA LEU A 94 -3.40 1.39 16.85
C LEU A 94 -4.69 0.86 16.17
N PRO A 95 -5.58 1.72 15.66
CA PRO A 95 -5.52 3.19 15.64
C PRO A 95 -5.53 3.80 17.04
N PHE A 96 -5.36 5.13 17.15
CA PHE A 96 -5.48 5.83 18.43
C PHE A 96 -6.93 5.73 18.92
N ASN A 97 -7.14 4.89 19.91
CA ASN A 97 -8.45 4.52 20.43
C ASN A 97 -8.46 4.51 21.96
N MET A 98 -9.56 4.10 22.56
CA MET A 98 -9.68 4.08 24.04
C MET A 98 -8.64 3.20 24.73
N TYR A 99 -8.13 2.10 24.10
CA TYR A 99 -7.02 1.34 24.66
C TYR A 99 -5.71 2.17 24.66
N THR A 100 -5.46 2.92 23.60
CA THR A 100 -4.31 3.84 23.51
C THR A 100 -4.38 4.90 24.61
N PHE A 101 -5.55 5.55 24.76
CA PHE A 101 -5.75 6.63 25.73
C PHE A 101 -5.72 6.12 27.18
N ASN A 102 -6.30 4.95 27.44
CA ASN A 102 -6.21 4.30 28.75
C ASN A 102 -4.76 3.98 29.12
N LYS A 103 -3.99 3.38 28.19
CA LYS A 103 -2.57 3.06 28.41
C LYS A 103 -1.74 4.31 28.63
N MET A 104 -2.01 5.41 27.88
CA MET A 104 -1.27 6.66 27.94
C MET A 104 -1.56 7.49 29.20
N TRP A 105 -2.86 7.61 29.55
CA TRP A 105 -3.35 8.57 30.52
C TRP A 105 -4.15 7.98 31.67
N GLY A 106 -4.44 6.67 31.65
CA GLY A 106 -5.28 6.02 32.68
C GLY A 106 -6.77 6.35 32.59
N VAL A 107 -7.22 7.04 31.53
CA VAL A 107 -8.63 7.40 31.33
C VAL A 107 -9.47 6.16 31.01
N VAL A 108 -10.72 6.17 31.43
CA VAL A 108 -11.62 5.01 31.32
C VAL A 108 -12.81 5.29 30.40
N THR A 109 -13.24 6.57 30.33
CA THR A 109 -14.40 6.97 29.54
C THR A 109 -14.01 7.81 28.32
N PRO A 110 -14.83 7.80 27.24
CA PRO A 110 -14.66 8.69 26.10
C PRO A 110 -14.61 10.17 26.47
N GLU A 111 -15.39 10.59 27.47
CA GLU A 111 -15.41 11.98 27.95
C GLU A 111 -14.07 12.38 28.59
N GLU A 112 -13.50 11.51 29.44
CA GLU A 112 -12.19 11.74 30.04
C GLU A 112 -11.08 11.80 28.96
N ALA A 113 -11.12 10.93 27.95
CA ALA A 113 -10.18 10.94 26.86
C ALA A 113 -10.28 12.22 26.02
N ALA A 114 -11.49 12.64 25.68
CA ALA A 114 -11.73 13.89 24.93
C ALA A 114 -11.26 15.10 25.73
N ALA A 115 -11.55 15.17 27.04
CA ALA A 115 -11.10 16.23 27.92
C ALA A 115 -9.56 16.31 28.00
N LYS A 116 -8.88 15.14 28.02
CA LYS A 116 -7.42 15.10 28.08
C LYS A 116 -6.77 15.59 26.76
N ILE A 117 -7.34 15.21 25.62
CA ILE A 117 -6.89 15.73 24.30
C ILE A 117 -7.08 17.24 24.25
N GLU A 118 -8.24 17.74 24.69
CA GLU A 118 -8.55 19.18 24.70
C GLU A 118 -7.62 19.98 25.63
N GLU A 119 -7.35 19.46 26.84
CA GLU A 119 -6.38 20.04 27.78
C GLU A 119 -5.00 20.22 27.11
N GLN A 120 -4.51 19.18 26.44
CA GLN A 120 -3.21 19.23 25.77
C GLN A 120 -3.20 20.16 24.56
N ARG A 121 -4.30 20.23 23.81
CA ARG A 121 -4.47 21.16 22.69
C ARG A 121 -4.43 22.61 23.16
N GLN A 122 -5.14 22.94 24.24
CA GLN A 122 -5.16 24.29 24.83
C GLN A 122 -3.79 24.67 25.37
N THR A 123 -3.10 23.76 26.05
CA THR A 123 -1.75 23.97 26.59
C THR A 123 -0.74 24.22 25.48
N ALA A 124 -0.90 23.64 24.31
CA ALA A 124 -0.02 23.86 23.16
C ALA A 124 -0.22 25.25 22.52
N GLY A 125 -1.34 25.94 22.76
CA GLY A 125 -1.61 27.30 22.31
C GLY A 125 -1.63 27.52 20.80
N ILE A 126 -1.93 26.47 20.03
CA ILE A 126 -1.91 26.48 18.56
C ILE A 126 -3.21 27.11 18.04
N THR A 127 -3.10 28.27 17.39
CA THR A 127 -4.23 29.00 16.80
C THR A 127 -4.33 28.81 15.30
N GLU A 128 -3.20 28.81 14.57
CA GLU A 128 -3.12 28.62 13.13
C GLU A 128 -1.99 27.64 12.80
N PRO A 129 -2.31 26.36 12.49
CA PRO A 129 -1.29 25.35 12.21
C PRO A 129 -0.48 25.65 10.95
N LYS A 130 0.86 25.69 11.05
CA LYS A 130 1.76 26.06 9.94
C LYS A 130 2.50 24.87 9.31
N ASN A 131 2.64 23.76 10.04
CA ASN A 131 3.40 22.57 9.61
C ASN A 131 2.66 21.32 10.03
N LEU A 132 3.29 20.14 9.98
CA LEU A 132 2.65 18.87 10.37
C LEU A 132 2.50 18.74 11.89
N GLU A 133 3.45 19.26 12.67
CA GLU A 133 3.51 19.09 14.13
C GLU A 133 2.29 19.72 14.83
N GLU A 134 1.97 20.96 14.49
CA GLU A 134 0.89 21.71 15.12
C GLU A 134 -0.50 21.11 14.90
N PRO A 135 -0.91 20.73 13.67
CA PRO A 135 -2.17 20.01 13.45
C PRO A 135 -2.21 18.63 14.13
N ALA A 136 -1.08 17.95 14.21
CA ALA A 136 -1.01 16.66 14.88
C ALA A 136 -1.28 16.80 16.37
N ILE A 137 -0.61 17.73 17.05
CA ILE A 137 -0.84 18.01 18.47
C ILE A 137 -2.29 18.45 18.71
N SER A 138 -2.85 19.25 17.81
CA SER A 138 -4.25 19.68 17.87
C SER A 138 -5.24 18.51 17.72
N LEU A 139 -4.88 17.47 16.99
CA LEU A 139 -5.74 16.31 16.73
C LEU A 139 -5.67 15.27 17.84
N VAL A 140 -4.47 14.90 18.28
CA VAL A 140 -4.24 13.74 19.15
C VAL A 140 -3.67 14.09 20.53
N GLY A 141 -3.29 15.36 20.76
CA GLY A 141 -2.58 15.79 21.95
C GLY A 141 -1.06 15.59 21.84
N LYS A 142 -0.33 16.32 22.70
CA LYS A 142 1.13 16.34 22.67
C LYS A 142 1.75 14.97 22.99
N ASP A 143 1.24 14.27 23.99
CA ASP A 143 1.82 13.01 24.44
C ASP A 143 1.74 11.92 23.35
N ILE A 144 0.60 11.82 22.67
CA ILE A 144 0.43 10.88 21.57
C ILE A 144 1.29 11.29 20.37
N PHE A 145 1.34 12.58 20.06
CA PHE A 145 2.20 13.08 19.01
C PHE A 145 3.67 12.71 19.25
N GLU A 146 4.21 13.05 20.41
CA GLU A 146 5.63 12.80 20.73
C GLU A 146 5.98 11.31 20.75
N LYS A 147 5.13 10.46 21.35
CA LYS A 147 5.41 9.02 21.49
C LYS A 147 5.06 8.19 20.24
N LEU A 148 3.97 8.49 19.56
CA LEU A 148 3.40 7.57 18.59
C LEU A 148 3.38 8.08 17.14
N VAL A 149 3.58 9.38 16.94
CA VAL A 149 3.50 9.97 15.59
C VAL A 149 4.85 10.48 15.11
N LYS A 150 5.52 11.30 15.92
CA LYS A 150 6.69 12.08 15.52
C LYS A 150 7.81 11.21 14.97
N GLY A 151 8.38 10.34 15.78
CA GLY A 151 9.53 9.52 15.38
C GLY A 151 9.23 8.60 14.21
N TYR A 152 8.03 8.02 14.16
CA TYR A 152 7.59 7.19 13.04
C TYR A 152 7.51 7.99 11.74
N THR A 153 6.87 9.17 11.80
CA THR A 153 6.70 10.04 10.62
C THR A 153 8.05 10.56 10.13
N GLU A 154 8.94 10.99 11.04
CA GLU A 154 10.27 11.47 10.69
C GLU A 154 11.14 10.40 10.05
N LYS A 155 11.06 9.14 10.50
CA LYS A 155 11.71 8.00 9.84
C LYS A 155 11.12 7.74 8.46
N GLN A 156 9.80 7.74 8.34
CA GLN A 156 9.10 7.46 7.08
C GLN A 156 9.42 8.51 6.01
N TRP A 157 9.53 9.77 6.38
CA TRP A 157 9.76 10.88 5.44
C TRP A 157 11.20 11.35 5.36
N GLY A 158 12.08 10.92 6.30
CA GLY A 158 13.48 11.35 6.35
C GLY A 158 13.66 12.83 6.69
N ARG A 159 12.64 13.50 7.28
CA ARG A 159 12.60 14.94 7.61
C ARG A 159 11.93 15.14 8.95
N ASP A 160 12.28 16.23 9.64
CA ASP A 160 11.60 16.62 10.88
C ASP A 160 10.12 16.98 10.60
N CYS A 161 9.23 16.65 11.53
CA CYS A 161 7.79 16.94 11.40
C CYS A 161 7.48 18.41 11.15
N LYS A 162 8.27 19.34 11.72
CA LYS A 162 8.14 20.79 11.49
C LYS A 162 8.36 21.21 10.03
N ASP A 163 9.09 20.40 9.24
CA ASP A 163 9.42 20.64 7.84
C ASP A 163 8.51 19.88 6.88
N LEU A 164 7.52 19.13 7.41
CA LEU A 164 6.57 18.35 6.64
C LEU A 164 5.23 19.08 6.50
N PRO A 165 4.53 18.90 5.37
CA PRO A 165 3.24 19.54 5.14
C PRO A 165 2.13 18.93 6.00
N ALA A 166 1.21 19.77 6.48
CA ALA A 166 0.12 19.39 7.37
C ALA A 166 -0.83 18.32 6.82
N PHE A 167 -0.92 18.13 5.50
CA PHE A 167 -1.85 17.14 4.93
C PHE A 167 -1.50 15.69 5.29
N ILE A 168 -0.25 15.40 5.62
CA ILE A 168 0.23 14.06 5.98
C ILE A 168 -0.52 13.52 7.21
N ILE A 169 -0.82 14.39 8.17
CA ILE A 169 -1.47 14.00 9.43
C ILE A 169 -2.99 13.84 9.35
N LYS A 170 -3.63 14.36 8.31
CA LYS A 170 -5.11 14.35 8.16
C LYS A 170 -5.72 12.95 8.15
N ARG A 171 -4.91 11.92 7.94
CA ARG A 171 -5.36 10.52 7.85
C ARG A 171 -5.23 9.73 9.15
N LEU A 172 -4.74 10.32 10.24
CA LEU A 172 -4.62 9.63 11.52
C LEU A 172 -6.01 9.32 12.09
N PRO A 173 -6.37 8.04 12.25
CA PRO A 173 -7.65 7.69 12.84
C PRO A 173 -7.61 7.91 14.36
N VAL A 174 -8.50 8.77 14.86
CA VAL A 174 -8.74 8.98 16.29
C VAL A 174 -10.15 8.52 16.61
N ARG A 175 -10.29 7.62 17.56
CA ARG A 175 -11.59 7.01 17.92
C ARG A 175 -11.78 6.98 19.43
N LEU A 176 -12.90 7.50 19.87
CA LEU A 176 -13.32 7.41 21.27
C LEU A 176 -14.13 6.12 21.53
N THR A 177 -13.62 5.01 21.01
CA THR A 177 -14.20 3.66 21.13
C THR A 177 -13.10 2.64 21.41
N PHE A 178 -13.45 1.47 21.92
CA PHE A 178 -12.54 0.34 22.14
C PHE A 178 -12.45 -0.56 20.88
N ASP A 179 -12.24 0.05 19.72
CA ASP A 179 -12.14 -0.65 18.45
C ASP A 179 -10.68 -0.63 17.94
N ASN A 180 -10.06 -1.81 17.89
CA ASN A 180 -8.69 -2.01 17.39
C ASN A 180 -8.62 -2.25 15.88
N ASN A 181 -9.75 -2.31 15.17
CA ASN A 181 -9.71 -2.40 13.72
C ASN A 181 -9.16 -1.10 13.13
N TYR A 182 -8.00 -1.18 12.48
CA TYR A 182 -7.34 0.00 11.91
C TYR A 182 -8.17 0.64 10.80
N PHE A 183 -8.86 -0.16 9.99
CA PHE A 183 -9.66 0.33 8.87
C PHE A 183 -11.13 0.57 9.26
N ASN A 184 -11.75 1.58 8.65
CA ASN A 184 -13.20 1.84 8.72
C ASN A 184 -13.92 1.21 7.52
N ALA A 185 -13.48 0.03 7.08
CA ALA A 185 -13.99 -0.65 5.92
C ALA A 185 -15.05 -1.69 6.32
N LEU A 186 -16.09 -1.81 5.49
CA LEU A 186 -17.11 -2.86 5.65
C LEU A 186 -16.54 -4.26 5.40
N TYR A 187 -15.58 -4.35 4.49
CA TYR A 187 -14.95 -5.61 4.09
C TYR A 187 -13.44 -5.48 4.26
N GLN A 188 -12.83 -6.49 4.82
CA GLN A 188 -11.38 -6.64 4.85
C GLN A 188 -10.99 -8.11 5.02
N GLY A 189 -9.75 -8.44 4.65
CA GLY A 189 -9.20 -9.77 4.80
C GLY A 189 -7.94 -9.96 3.96
N ILE A 190 -7.39 -11.17 4.07
CA ILE A 190 -6.29 -11.64 3.26
C ILE A 190 -6.81 -12.75 2.36
N PRO A 191 -6.48 -12.78 1.05
CA PRO A 191 -6.88 -13.88 0.18
C PRO A 191 -6.19 -15.17 0.63
N ILE A 192 -6.97 -16.22 0.81
CA ILE A 192 -6.47 -17.54 1.19
C ILE A 192 -5.59 -18.07 0.05
N GLY A 193 -4.37 -18.45 0.39
CA GLY A 193 -3.34 -18.88 -0.59
C GLY A 193 -2.50 -17.71 -1.14
N GLY A 194 -2.66 -16.50 -0.59
CA GLY A 194 -1.86 -15.34 -0.92
C GLY A 194 -2.34 -14.54 -2.14
N TYR A 195 -1.79 -13.35 -2.29
CA TYR A 195 -2.16 -12.43 -3.38
C TYR A 195 -1.67 -12.89 -4.76
N THR A 196 -0.55 -13.60 -4.83
CA THR A 196 -0.05 -14.11 -6.11
C THR A 196 -1.05 -15.05 -6.75
N LYS A 197 -1.61 -15.98 -5.98
CA LYS A 197 -2.66 -16.90 -6.44
C LYS A 197 -3.93 -16.18 -6.91
N LEU A 198 -4.35 -15.13 -6.21
CA LEU A 198 -5.47 -14.29 -6.64
C LEU A 198 -5.21 -13.67 -8.01
N VAL A 199 -4.00 -13.15 -8.26
CA VAL A 199 -3.64 -12.56 -9.55
C VAL A 199 -3.50 -13.64 -10.63
N GLU A 200 -2.99 -14.82 -10.31
CA GLU A 200 -2.94 -15.96 -11.23
C GLU A 200 -4.35 -16.36 -11.68
N HIS A 201 -5.34 -16.36 -10.78
CA HIS A 201 -6.74 -16.62 -11.14
C HIS A 201 -7.34 -15.51 -12.04
N LEU A 202 -6.97 -14.24 -11.81
CA LEU A 202 -7.35 -13.13 -12.71
C LEU A 202 -6.75 -13.31 -14.12
N LEU A 203 -5.54 -13.85 -14.22
CA LEU A 203 -4.80 -14.03 -15.46
C LEU A 203 -5.00 -15.43 -16.08
N GLU A 204 -5.87 -16.27 -15.54
CA GLU A 204 -6.12 -17.62 -16.06
C GLU A 204 -6.57 -17.57 -17.51
N GLY A 205 -5.88 -18.34 -18.36
CA GLY A 205 -6.14 -18.40 -19.80
C GLY A 205 -5.61 -17.22 -20.62
N ILE A 206 -4.93 -16.26 -19.99
CA ILE A 206 -4.31 -15.09 -20.65
C ILE A 206 -2.81 -15.35 -20.86
N GLU A 207 -2.29 -15.03 -22.05
CA GLU A 207 -0.85 -15.13 -22.31
C GLU A 207 -0.07 -14.11 -21.48
N VAL A 208 0.89 -14.58 -20.68
CA VAL A 208 1.75 -13.76 -19.82
C VAL A 208 3.22 -13.99 -20.18
N ARG A 209 3.98 -12.94 -20.37
CA ARG A 209 5.43 -12.98 -20.57
C ARG A 209 6.13 -12.20 -19.46
N LEU A 210 6.81 -12.91 -18.61
CA LEU A 210 7.63 -12.36 -17.53
C LEU A 210 9.06 -12.06 -18.04
N ASN A 211 9.87 -11.37 -17.22
CA ASN A 211 11.22 -10.93 -17.57
C ASN A 211 11.25 -10.15 -18.90
N THR A 212 10.21 -9.37 -19.17
CA THR A 212 10.05 -8.59 -20.40
C THR A 212 9.86 -7.13 -20.04
N ASP A 213 10.93 -6.32 -20.22
CA ASP A 213 10.86 -4.88 -19.99
C ASP A 213 10.33 -4.18 -21.23
N TYR A 214 9.18 -3.51 -21.06
CA TYR A 214 8.54 -2.78 -22.14
C TYR A 214 9.38 -1.63 -22.68
N LEU A 215 10.03 -0.87 -21.78
CA LEU A 215 10.77 0.33 -22.19
C LEU A 215 12.04 -0.02 -22.96
N GLU A 216 12.65 -1.17 -22.64
CA GLU A 216 13.83 -1.67 -23.39
C GLU A 216 13.46 -2.22 -24.76
N GLN A 217 12.23 -2.74 -24.94
CA GLN A 217 11.79 -3.44 -26.15
C GLN A 217 10.58 -2.75 -26.81
N LYS A 218 10.38 -1.47 -26.53
CA LYS A 218 9.15 -0.72 -26.88
C LYS A 218 8.79 -0.83 -28.37
N GLU A 219 9.77 -0.60 -29.27
CA GLU A 219 9.54 -0.60 -30.72
C GLU A 219 9.05 -1.95 -31.26
N GLU A 220 9.47 -3.05 -30.66
CA GLU A 220 9.06 -4.40 -31.07
C GLU A 220 7.72 -4.76 -30.45
N LEU A 221 7.53 -4.43 -29.18
CA LEU A 221 6.30 -4.75 -28.42
C LEU A 221 5.10 -3.96 -28.91
N ASP A 222 5.27 -2.70 -29.31
CA ASP A 222 4.21 -1.87 -29.88
C ASP A 222 3.63 -2.45 -31.19
N LYS A 223 4.40 -3.25 -31.93
CA LYS A 223 3.93 -3.92 -33.15
C LYS A 223 3.01 -5.11 -32.88
N LEU A 224 2.96 -5.60 -31.65
CA LEU A 224 2.22 -6.80 -31.28
C LEU A 224 0.72 -6.54 -31.04
N ALA A 225 0.35 -5.33 -30.61
CA ALA A 225 -1.01 -5.01 -30.22
C ALA A 225 -1.52 -3.70 -30.83
N GLU A 226 -2.83 -3.53 -30.89
CA GLU A 226 -3.46 -2.29 -31.37
C GLU A 226 -3.39 -1.19 -30.31
N THR A 227 -3.52 -1.57 -29.04
CA THR A 227 -3.50 -0.65 -27.90
C THR A 227 -2.61 -1.19 -26.79
N VAL A 228 -1.83 -0.30 -26.20
CA VAL A 228 -0.99 -0.58 -25.02
C VAL A 228 -1.70 -0.05 -23.77
N VAL A 229 -1.80 -0.88 -22.73
CA VAL A 229 -2.21 -0.44 -21.40
C VAL A 229 -0.96 -0.38 -20.53
N TYR A 230 -0.48 0.82 -20.25
CA TYR A 230 0.76 1.05 -19.55
C TYR A 230 0.51 1.36 -18.06
N THR A 231 1.05 0.54 -17.17
CA THR A 231 0.88 0.70 -15.71
C THR A 231 2.16 1.12 -14.98
N GLY A 232 3.26 1.29 -15.72
CA GLY A 232 4.53 1.76 -15.17
C GLY A 232 4.57 3.25 -14.87
N PRO A 233 5.71 3.79 -14.37
CA PRO A 233 5.86 5.22 -14.13
C PRO A 233 5.69 6.04 -15.41
N ILE A 234 4.84 7.07 -15.36
CA ILE A 234 4.53 7.90 -16.54
C ILE A 234 5.74 8.66 -17.05
N ASP A 235 6.58 9.17 -16.16
CA ASP A 235 7.82 9.88 -16.50
C ASP A 235 8.85 8.98 -17.20
N ALA A 236 8.94 7.71 -16.77
CA ALA A 236 9.79 6.72 -17.42
C ALA A 236 9.32 6.40 -18.85
N TYR A 237 8.00 6.35 -19.10
CA TYR A 237 7.45 6.16 -20.44
C TYR A 237 7.93 7.24 -21.42
N PHE A 238 8.03 8.48 -20.96
CA PHE A 238 8.52 9.62 -21.73
C PHE A 238 10.03 9.87 -21.57
N GLY A 239 10.80 8.87 -21.11
CA GLY A 239 12.25 8.96 -20.96
C GLY A 239 12.71 10.08 -20.05
N TYR A 240 11.90 10.42 -19.03
CA TYR A 240 12.16 11.52 -18.09
C TYR A 240 12.38 12.89 -18.74
N SER A 241 11.80 13.13 -19.92
CA SER A 241 12.02 14.32 -20.76
C SER A 241 11.70 15.65 -20.07
N LEU A 242 10.81 15.66 -19.06
CA LEU A 242 10.46 16.83 -18.25
C LEU A 242 11.06 16.79 -16.84
N GLY A 243 11.88 15.76 -16.54
CA GLY A 243 12.44 15.49 -15.22
C GLY A 243 11.76 14.32 -14.53
N ALA A 244 12.37 13.79 -13.48
CA ALA A 244 11.84 12.66 -12.73
C ALA A 244 10.79 13.10 -11.70
N LEU A 245 9.70 12.37 -11.60
CA LEU A 245 8.76 12.45 -10.49
C LEU A 245 9.37 11.83 -9.24
N GLU A 246 9.06 12.35 -8.08
CA GLU A 246 9.61 11.87 -6.82
C GLU A 246 8.70 10.80 -6.20
N TYR A 247 9.34 9.78 -5.62
CA TYR A 247 8.68 8.69 -4.91
C TYR A 247 9.32 8.49 -3.54
N ARG A 248 8.61 7.80 -2.67
CA ARG A 248 9.21 7.15 -1.50
C ARG A 248 9.41 5.68 -1.82
N SER A 249 10.50 5.14 -1.32
CA SER A 249 10.82 3.73 -1.43
C SER A 249 10.91 3.08 -0.05
N VAL A 250 10.79 1.77 -0.01
CA VAL A 250 10.98 0.97 1.20
C VAL A 250 11.90 -0.21 0.88
N ARG A 251 12.70 -0.57 1.86
CA ARG A 251 13.60 -1.73 1.81
C ARG A 251 13.19 -2.69 2.91
N PHE A 252 13.24 -3.98 2.59
CA PHE A 252 12.89 -5.05 3.53
C PHE A 252 14.11 -5.94 3.80
N GLU A 253 14.29 -6.30 5.07
CA GLU A 253 15.20 -7.37 5.50
C GLU A 253 14.34 -8.50 6.03
N THR A 254 14.28 -9.61 5.28
CA THR A 254 13.44 -10.77 5.58
C THR A 254 14.28 -11.87 6.19
N GLU A 255 13.79 -12.47 7.28
CA GLU A 255 14.47 -13.50 8.06
C GLU A 255 13.50 -14.62 8.44
N VAL A 256 13.95 -15.86 8.26
CA VAL A 256 13.25 -17.06 8.76
C VAL A 256 13.76 -17.37 10.16
N LEU A 257 12.86 -17.48 11.12
CA LEU A 257 13.17 -17.77 12.51
C LEU A 257 12.65 -19.16 12.89
N ASP A 258 13.50 -19.96 13.56
CA ASP A 258 13.14 -21.29 14.05
C ASP A 258 12.44 -21.20 15.42
N ILE A 259 11.39 -20.38 15.47
CA ILE A 259 10.50 -20.19 16.61
C ILE A 259 9.06 -20.05 16.11
N PRO A 260 8.06 -20.48 16.89
CA PRO A 260 6.66 -20.44 16.44
C PRO A 260 6.03 -19.04 16.47
N ASN A 261 6.60 -18.08 17.20
CA ASN A 261 6.03 -16.76 17.39
C ASN A 261 7.14 -15.76 17.78
N PHE A 262 7.23 -14.65 17.07
CA PHE A 262 8.23 -13.61 17.32
C PHE A 262 7.64 -12.43 18.11
N GLN A 263 6.54 -11.86 17.64
CA GLN A 263 5.96 -10.64 18.23
C GLN A 263 4.46 -10.76 18.53
N GLY A 264 3.82 -11.87 18.13
CA GLY A 264 2.41 -12.15 18.43
C GLY A 264 1.40 -11.28 17.67
N ASN A 265 1.84 -10.58 16.62
CA ASN A 265 0.98 -9.76 15.78
C ASN A 265 1.57 -9.61 14.37
N ALA A 266 0.72 -9.46 13.37
CA ALA A 266 1.16 -9.30 11.98
C ALA A 266 2.02 -8.04 11.76
N ALA A 267 1.71 -6.93 12.44
CA ALA A 267 2.44 -5.68 12.29
C ALA A 267 2.69 -4.99 13.64
N VAL A 268 3.95 -4.67 13.92
CA VAL A 268 4.36 -3.82 15.03
C VAL A 268 5.14 -2.63 14.47
N ASN A 269 4.63 -1.42 14.69
CA ASN A 269 5.26 -0.17 14.29
C ASN A 269 6.18 0.33 15.40
N TYR A 270 7.40 0.65 15.06
CA TYR A 270 8.38 1.24 15.98
C TYR A 270 8.32 2.76 15.86
N THR A 271 7.81 3.42 16.87
CA THR A 271 7.45 4.84 16.80
C THR A 271 8.51 5.78 17.38
N ASP A 272 9.52 5.25 18.04
CA ASP A 272 10.72 6.00 18.41
C ASP A 272 11.58 6.32 17.15
N ARG A 273 12.47 7.31 17.26
CA ARG A 273 13.34 7.73 16.15
C ARG A 273 14.60 6.89 16.04
N GLU A 274 15.05 6.31 17.16
CA GLU A 274 16.33 5.60 17.29
C GLU A 274 16.32 4.23 16.64
N THR A 275 15.20 3.53 16.68
CA THR A 275 15.02 2.24 16.00
C THR A 275 15.06 2.44 14.49
N PRO A 276 16.00 1.78 13.77
CA PRO A 276 16.23 2.12 12.35
C PRO A 276 15.11 1.68 11.40
N TRP A 277 14.32 0.66 11.75
CA TRP A 277 13.15 0.24 10.96
C TRP A 277 11.90 0.95 11.43
N THR A 278 10.96 1.11 10.51
CA THR A 278 9.64 1.69 10.80
C THR A 278 8.67 0.66 11.37
N ARG A 279 8.82 -0.61 10.91
CA ARG A 279 7.87 -1.68 11.24
C ARG A 279 8.54 -3.04 11.15
N ILE A 280 8.08 -4.00 11.96
CA ILE A 280 8.31 -5.42 11.73
C ILE A 280 6.98 -6.06 11.34
N ILE A 281 7.02 -6.82 10.25
CA ILE A 281 5.92 -7.65 9.78
C ILE A 281 6.25 -9.09 10.15
N GLU A 282 5.36 -9.78 10.86
CA GLU A 282 5.41 -11.22 11.09
C GLU A 282 4.34 -11.88 10.23
N HIS A 283 4.74 -12.42 9.09
CA HIS A 283 3.85 -12.75 7.97
C HIS A 283 2.83 -13.83 8.28
N LYS A 284 3.19 -14.82 9.11
CA LYS A 284 2.27 -15.93 9.44
C LYS A 284 0.96 -15.48 10.08
N TRP A 285 0.95 -14.33 10.78
CA TRP A 285 -0.24 -13.84 11.47
C TRP A 285 -1.30 -13.26 10.56
N PHE A 286 -1.00 -13.02 9.28
CA PHE A 286 -2.02 -12.71 8.28
C PHE A 286 -2.97 -13.89 8.03
N GLU A 287 -2.52 -15.12 8.29
CA GLU A 287 -3.27 -16.36 8.14
C GLU A 287 -3.33 -17.15 9.48
N PHE A 288 -3.33 -16.42 10.61
CA PHE A 288 -3.52 -16.95 11.97
C PHE A 288 -2.47 -17.97 12.41
N GLY A 289 -1.29 -17.99 11.78
CA GLY A 289 -0.19 -18.90 12.12
C GLY A 289 -0.45 -20.37 11.75
N LYS A 290 -1.39 -20.62 10.84
CA LYS A 290 -1.81 -21.96 10.40
C LYS A 290 -1.37 -22.24 8.97
N ASP A 291 -1.13 -23.50 8.67
CA ASP A 291 -1.01 -23.99 7.31
C ASP A 291 -2.41 -24.23 6.66
N GLU A 292 -2.42 -24.68 5.41
CA GLU A 292 -3.67 -25.00 4.67
C GLU A 292 -4.48 -26.12 5.32
N GLN A 293 -3.87 -26.98 6.14
CA GLN A 293 -4.52 -28.05 6.89
C GLN A 293 -4.95 -27.62 8.29
N GLY A 294 -4.73 -26.36 8.66
CA GLY A 294 -5.09 -25.78 9.96
C GLY A 294 -4.13 -26.17 11.09
N GLN A 295 -2.94 -26.70 10.77
CA GLN A 295 -1.90 -27.02 11.75
C GLN A 295 -1.07 -25.78 12.09
N ASP A 296 -0.56 -25.71 13.31
CA ASP A 296 0.35 -24.64 13.74
C ASP A 296 1.68 -24.72 12.99
N LEU A 297 2.07 -23.60 12.37
CA LEU A 297 3.37 -23.48 11.73
C LEU A 297 4.47 -23.37 12.78
N PRO A 298 5.51 -24.27 12.78
CA PRO A 298 6.54 -24.31 13.82
C PRO A 298 7.55 -23.17 13.72
N LYS A 299 7.68 -22.56 12.54
CA LYS A 299 8.58 -21.43 12.26
C LYS A 299 7.81 -20.16 12.00
N THR A 300 8.50 -19.04 11.97
CA THR A 300 7.94 -17.76 11.52
C THR A 300 8.87 -17.04 10.56
N VAL A 301 8.32 -16.14 9.77
CA VAL A 301 9.06 -15.25 8.87
C VAL A 301 8.74 -13.81 9.23
N ILE A 302 9.77 -13.03 9.47
CA ILE A 302 9.65 -11.60 9.74
C ILE A 302 10.29 -10.78 8.63
N SER A 303 9.77 -9.58 8.40
CA SER A 303 10.42 -8.56 7.58
C SER A 303 10.54 -7.26 8.35
N ARG A 304 11.76 -6.73 8.45
CA ARG A 304 12.01 -5.38 8.95
C ARG A 304 11.89 -4.40 7.79
N GLU A 305 11.02 -3.41 7.92
CA GLU A 305 10.76 -2.40 6.90
C GLU A 305 11.55 -1.12 7.22
N TYR A 306 12.31 -0.66 6.23
CA TYR A 306 13.07 0.59 6.30
C TYR A 306 12.55 1.55 5.24
N SER A 307 12.25 2.78 5.62
CA SER A 307 11.97 3.84 4.65
C SER A 307 13.25 4.34 4.02
N SER A 308 13.21 4.62 2.73
CA SER A 308 14.35 5.15 1.99
C SER A 308 13.91 6.19 0.95
N GLU A 309 14.84 7.09 0.62
CA GLU A 309 14.63 7.96 -0.53
C GLU A 309 14.72 7.14 -1.82
N TRP A 310 13.78 7.40 -2.72
CA TRP A 310 13.79 6.79 -4.03
C TRP A 310 14.85 7.46 -4.94
N LYS A 311 15.53 6.66 -5.72
CA LYS A 311 16.41 7.10 -6.79
C LYS A 311 16.01 6.41 -8.09
N PRO A 312 16.30 6.98 -9.26
CA PRO A 312 16.11 6.30 -10.53
C PRO A 312 16.78 4.91 -10.53
N GLY A 313 15.98 3.87 -10.81
CA GLY A 313 16.38 2.46 -10.71
C GLY A 313 15.85 1.72 -9.47
N ASP A 314 15.43 2.43 -8.43
CA ASP A 314 14.74 1.83 -7.28
C ASP A 314 13.27 1.57 -7.61
N GLU A 315 12.64 0.64 -6.89
CA GLU A 315 11.20 0.43 -7.01
C GLU A 315 10.43 1.62 -6.40
N PRO A 316 9.53 2.26 -7.17
CA PRO A 316 8.71 3.34 -6.67
C PRO A 316 7.51 2.79 -5.89
N TYR A 317 7.39 3.10 -4.60
CA TYR A 317 6.28 2.64 -3.78
C TYR A 317 5.17 3.68 -3.64
N TYR A 318 5.51 4.89 -3.27
CA TYR A 318 4.55 5.94 -2.95
C TYR A 318 4.88 7.23 -3.67
N PRO A 319 3.96 7.78 -4.50
CA PRO A 319 4.12 9.11 -5.08
C PRO A 319 4.24 10.19 -3.99
N VAL A 320 5.13 11.14 -4.19
CA VAL A 320 5.23 12.33 -3.35
C VAL A 320 4.22 13.35 -3.89
N ASN A 321 3.03 13.42 -3.28
CA ASN A 321 1.92 14.26 -3.72
C ASN A 321 2.05 15.70 -3.19
N ASP A 322 3.14 16.38 -3.48
CA ASP A 322 3.32 17.79 -3.22
C ASP A 322 2.97 18.64 -4.47
N GLU A 323 2.97 19.96 -4.30
CA GLU A 323 2.62 20.91 -5.38
C GLU A 323 3.59 20.82 -6.57
N LYS A 324 4.89 20.66 -6.31
CA LYS A 324 5.95 20.52 -7.34
C LYS A 324 5.69 19.31 -8.21
N ASN A 325 5.54 18.15 -7.60
CA ASN A 325 5.32 16.89 -8.30
C ASN A 325 3.95 16.83 -8.97
N GLY A 326 2.93 17.45 -8.36
CA GLY A 326 1.61 17.60 -8.96
C GLY A 326 1.63 18.42 -10.25
N ALA A 327 2.40 19.52 -10.28
CA ALA A 327 2.60 20.33 -11.48
C ALA A 327 3.36 19.55 -12.56
N LEU A 328 4.44 18.87 -12.21
CA LEU A 328 5.21 18.03 -13.14
C LEU A 328 4.38 16.89 -13.72
N TYR A 329 3.58 16.21 -12.87
CA TYR A 329 2.66 15.18 -13.35
C TYR A 329 1.63 15.74 -14.34
N ALA A 330 1.09 16.94 -14.11
CA ALA A 330 0.15 17.57 -15.02
C ALA A 330 0.75 17.80 -16.42
N GLU A 331 2.04 18.12 -16.52
CA GLU A 331 2.73 18.22 -17.81
C GLU A 331 2.86 16.84 -18.49
N TYR A 332 3.28 15.79 -17.76
CA TYR A 332 3.30 14.43 -18.30
C TYR A 332 1.93 13.94 -18.72
N LYS A 333 0.89 14.28 -17.97
CA LYS A 333 -0.49 13.93 -18.32
C LYS A 333 -0.92 14.56 -19.66
N ARG A 334 -0.50 15.80 -19.95
CA ARG A 334 -0.75 16.42 -21.26
C ARG A 334 -0.05 15.67 -22.39
N LEU A 335 1.19 15.20 -22.18
CA LEU A 335 1.87 14.35 -23.16
C LEU A 335 1.14 13.03 -23.35
N ALA A 336 0.73 12.38 -22.25
CA ALA A 336 -0.03 11.13 -22.28
C ALA A 336 -1.36 11.27 -23.04
N ASP A 337 -2.05 12.42 -22.93
CA ASP A 337 -3.31 12.68 -23.64
C ASP A 337 -3.12 12.83 -25.17
N THR A 338 -1.89 12.97 -25.65
CA THR A 338 -1.59 12.96 -27.10
C THR A 338 -1.35 11.56 -27.66
N GLU A 339 -1.08 10.58 -26.81
CA GLU A 339 -0.83 9.17 -27.17
C GLU A 339 -2.17 8.50 -27.56
N LYS A 340 -2.37 8.25 -28.85
CA LYS A 340 -3.68 7.74 -29.37
C LYS A 340 -3.93 6.28 -29.03
N ASN A 341 -2.88 5.47 -28.92
CA ASN A 341 -2.98 4.03 -28.78
C ASN A 341 -2.42 3.54 -27.44
N VAL A 342 -2.35 4.42 -26.44
CA VAL A 342 -1.85 4.06 -25.11
C VAL A 342 -2.86 4.52 -24.04
N ILE A 343 -3.20 3.58 -23.17
CA ILE A 343 -3.99 3.82 -21.98
C ILE A 343 -3.05 3.83 -20.80
N PHE A 344 -2.92 4.96 -20.13
CA PHE A 344 -2.18 5.07 -18.88
C PHE A 344 -3.12 4.78 -17.71
N GLY A 345 -2.76 3.84 -16.84
CA GLY A 345 -3.59 3.47 -15.71
C GLY A 345 -2.81 2.82 -14.59
N GLY A 346 -3.41 2.86 -13.39
CA GLY A 346 -2.80 2.35 -12.19
C GLY A 346 -1.93 3.37 -11.46
N ARG A 347 -1.43 2.96 -10.33
CA ARG A 347 -0.79 3.82 -9.32
C ARG A 347 0.35 4.68 -9.84
N LEU A 348 1.23 4.11 -10.67
CA LEU A 348 2.43 4.80 -11.16
C LEU A 348 2.15 5.64 -12.40
N ALA A 349 1.32 5.15 -13.32
CA ALA A 349 0.97 5.88 -14.53
C ALA A 349 0.01 7.06 -14.25
N GLU A 350 -0.82 6.96 -13.22
CA GLU A 350 -1.71 8.03 -12.78
C GLU A 350 -1.10 8.90 -11.67
N TYR A 351 0.12 8.55 -11.21
CA TYR A 351 0.84 9.23 -10.12
C TYR A 351 -0.04 9.49 -8.89
N ARG A 352 -0.78 8.46 -8.46
CA ARG A 352 -1.74 8.54 -7.35
C ARG A 352 -1.44 7.51 -6.26
N TYR A 353 -1.68 7.91 -5.03
CA TYR A 353 -1.71 6.97 -3.91
C TYR A 353 -3.05 6.23 -3.91
N TYR A 354 -3.04 5.03 -4.46
CA TYR A 354 -4.20 4.14 -4.49
C TYR A 354 -4.03 2.99 -3.50
N ASP A 355 -5.07 2.69 -2.73
CA ASP A 355 -5.23 1.40 -2.08
C ASP A 355 -5.73 0.37 -3.11
N MET A 356 -5.63 -0.92 -2.78
CA MET A 356 -5.95 -2.00 -3.73
C MET A 356 -7.37 -1.92 -4.30
N ASP A 357 -8.34 -1.53 -3.49
CA ASP A 357 -9.73 -1.38 -3.92
C ASP A 357 -9.89 -0.24 -4.95
N ALA A 358 -9.23 0.87 -4.73
CA ALA A 358 -9.25 1.99 -5.67
C ALA A 358 -8.54 1.64 -6.98
N VAL A 359 -7.48 0.83 -6.95
CA VAL A 359 -6.83 0.28 -8.15
C VAL A 359 -7.80 -0.57 -8.96
N ILE A 360 -8.53 -1.49 -8.30
CA ILE A 360 -9.54 -2.33 -8.95
C ILE A 360 -10.66 -1.48 -9.54
N ALA A 361 -11.20 -0.54 -8.75
CA ALA A 361 -12.26 0.35 -9.21
C ALA A 361 -11.84 1.17 -10.45
N SER A 362 -10.60 1.68 -10.46
CA SER A 362 -10.04 2.42 -11.61
C SER A 362 -9.91 1.54 -12.84
N ALA A 363 -9.41 0.29 -12.69
CA ALA A 363 -9.29 -0.64 -13.81
C ALA A 363 -10.65 -1.06 -14.37
N LEU A 364 -11.64 -1.36 -13.52
CA LEU A 364 -13.00 -1.67 -13.94
C LEU A 364 -13.65 -0.52 -14.69
N LYS A 365 -13.54 0.69 -14.14
CA LYS A 365 -14.06 1.89 -14.81
C LYS A 365 -13.42 2.11 -16.18
N LYS A 366 -12.10 2.00 -16.27
CA LYS A 366 -11.40 2.14 -17.56
C LYS A 366 -11.82 1.07 -18.55
N SER A 367 -11.99 -0.17 -18.11
CA SER A 367 -12.49 -1.25 -18.95
C SER A 367 -13.91 -1.00 -19.48
N GLU A 368 -14.80 -0.44 -18.64
CA GLU A 368 -16.15 -0.05 -19.07
C GLU A 368 -16.15 1.08 -20.12
N GLU A 369 -15.15 1.99 -20.06
CA GLU A 369 -15.03 3.12 -20.98
C GLU A 369 -14.49 2.74 -22.37
N VAL A 370 -13.62 1.71 -22.45
CA VAL A 370 -12.84 1.45 -23.67
C VAL A 370 -13.13 0.09 -24.32
N LEU A 371 -13.80 -0.82 -23.65
CA LEU A 371 -14.17 -2.16 -24.14
C LEU A 371 -15.65 -2.20 -24.53
#